data_614bb44e752011899dae06c9829e276f
#
_entry.id   614bb44e752011899dae06c9829e276f
#
_cell.length_a   1.000
_cell.length_b   1.000
_cell.length_c   1.000
_cell.angle_alpha   90.00
_cell.angle_beta   90.00
_cell.angle_gamma   90.00
#
_symmetry.space_group_name_H-M   'P 1'
#
loop_
_entity.id
_entity.type
_entity.pdbx_description
1 polymer ?
#
loop_
_entity_poly.entity_id
_entity_poly.type
_entity_poly.pdbx_seq_one_letter_code
_entity_poly.pdbx_strand_id
1 'polypeptide(L)'
;MVPILQHEHPTLRGTAAPVSASDFGGKELKKILERMKEALASQRDGVAIAAPQIGVPLRIFVIAGFIFKKETDPVAPPDRVFINPEIVSLSKQKKWLEEGCLSVRYLYGEVSRSTKAKIKAYDENGKAFVVGGSGLIA
;
A
#
# COMPACT_ATOMS: atom_id res chain seq x y z
N MET A 1 2.98 19.02 5.27
CA MET A 1 1.99 17.98 4.90
C MET A 1 2.27 17.46 3.49
N VAL A 2 2.27 16.15 3.31
CA VAL A 2 2.47 15.54 1.99
C VAL A 2 1.12 15.46 1.27
N PRO A 3 0.98 16.10 0.09
CA PRO A 3 -0.27 16.06 -0.64
C PRO A 3 -0.52 14.68 -1.28
N ILE A 4 -1.78 14.24 -1.26
CA ILE A 4 -2.22 13.04 -1.95
C ILE A 4 -2.86 13.45 -3.27
N LEU A 5 -2.33 12.93 -4.39
CA LEU A 5 -2.80 13.26 -5.72
C LEU A 5 -4.20 12.70 -5.98
N GLN A 6 -4.98 13.45 -6.75
CA GLN A 6 -6.33 13.03 -7.13
C GLN A 6 -6.32 12.32 -8.49
N HIS A 7 -7.39 11.61 -8.80
CA HIS A 7 -7.48 10.62 -9.88
C HIS A 7 -7.06 11.09 -11.28
N GLU A 8 -7.10 12.38 -11.57
CA GLU A 8 -6.73 12.94 -12.89
C GLU A 8 -5.23 13.21 -13.03
N HIS A 9 -4.46 13.12 -11.95
CA HIS A 9 -3.03 13.44 -12.00
C HIS A 9 -2.28 12.41 -12.87
N PRO A 10 -1.36 12.88 -13.78
CA PRO A 10 -0.64 11.98 -14.70
C PRO A 10 0.11 10.85 -14.00
N THR A 11 0.67 11.08 -12.80
CA THR A 11 1.39 10.06 -12.04
C THR A 11 0.51 8.86 -11.68
N LEU A 12 -0.79 9.08 -11.45
CA LEU A 12 -1.73 8.01 -11.14
C LEU A 12 -2.16 7.21 -12.38
N ARG A 13 -1.98 7.80 -13.57
CA ARG A 13 -2.38 7.19 -14.85
C ARG A 13 -1.24 6.46 -15.54
N GLY A 14 0.01 6.73 -15.13
CA GLY A 14 1.19 6.09 -15.69
C GLY A 14 1.45 4.72 -15.08
N THR A 15 2.42 4.02 -15.66
CA THR A 15 2.92 2.75 -15.12
C THR A 15 4.09 3.04 -14.17
N ALA A 16 4.01 2.52 -12.94
CA ALA A 16 5.08 2.67 -11.97
C ALA A 16 6.28 1.78 -12.31
N ALA A 17 7.47 2.32 -12.13
CA ALA A 17 8.72 1.60 -12.34
C ALA A 17 9.11 0.81 -11.08
N PRO A 18 9.84 -0.32 -11.22
CA PRO A 18 10.37 -1.03 -10.06
C PRO A 18 11.48 -0.22 -9.38
N VAL A 19 11.65 -0.44 -8.08
CA VAL A 19 12.77 0.10 -7.32
C VAL A 19 14.02 -0.72 -7.67
N SER A 20 15.12 -0.06 -8.01
CA SER A 20 16.39 -0.73 -8.33
C SER A 20 17.00 -1.39 -7.10
N ALA A 21 17.68 -2.52 -7.30
CA ALA A 21 18.35 -3.22 -6.20
C ALA A 21 19.36 -2.32 -5.45
N SER A 22 20.02 -1.40 -6.17
CA SER A 22 20.99 -0.48 -5.60
C SER A 22 20.38 0.61 -4.72
N ASP A 23 19.05 0.82 -4.80
CA ASP A 23 18.36 1.86 -4.04
C ASP A 23 17.90 1.38 -2.65
N PHE A 24 17.89 0.08 -2.42
CA PHE A 24 17.50 -0.46 -1.11
C PHE A 24 18.51 -0.04 -0.03
N GLY A 25 17.97 0.42 1.09
CA GLY A 25 18.77 0.94 2.19
C GLY A 25 19.31 2.34 1.96
N GLY A 26 19.04 2.96 0.80
CA GLY A 26 19.51 4.31 0.48
C GLY A 26 18.65 5.41 1.09
N LYS A 27 19.19 6.62 1.13
CA LYS A 27 18.52 7.79 1.71
C LYS A 27 17.28 8.20 0.93
N GLU A 28 17.31 8.09 -0.41
CA GLU A 28 16.18 8.45 -1.27
C GLU A 28 14.97 7.56 -0.99
N LEU A 29 15.17 6.26 -0.93
CA LEU A 29 14.10 5.31 -0.63
C LEU A 29 13.53 5.56 0.77
N LYS A 30 14.39 5.77 1.76
CA LYS A 30 13.97 6.07 3.13
C LYS A 30 13.09 7.32 3.19
N LYS A 31 13.49 8.36 2.46
CA LYS A 31 12.74 9.62 2.37
C LYS A 31 11.35 9.42 1.75
N ILE A 32 11.29 8.65 0.67
CA ILE A 32 10.03 8.30 0.00
C ILE A 32 9.11 7.56 0.97
N LEU A 33 9.61 6.56 1.68
CA LEU A 33 8.84 5.78 2.63
C LEU A 33 8.33 6.63 3.80
N GLU A 34 9.13 7.55 4.31
CA GLU A 34 8.72 8.49 5.35
C GLU A 34 7.58 9.39 4.87
N ARG A 35 7.68 9.91 3.66
CA ARG A 35 6.62 10.73 3.05
C ARG A 35 5.32 9.95 2.86
N MET A 36 5.42 8.70 2.43
CA MET A 36 4.24 7.83 2.26
C MET A 36 3.55 7.58 3.60
N LYS A 37 4.31 7.27 4.63
CA LYS A 37 3.78 7.04 5.98
C LYS A 37 3.14 8.30 6.55
N GLU A 38 3.74 9.46 6.32
CA GLU A 38 3.18 10.75 6.73
C GLU A 38 1.85 11.03 6.03
N ALA A 39 1.80 10.83 4.70
CA ALA A 39 0.58 11.04 3.94
C ALA A 39 -0.54 10.10 4.39
N LEU A 40 -0.23 8.85 4.67
CA LEU A 40 -1.18 7.87 5.17
C LEU A 40 -1.70 8.25 6.57
N ALA A 41 -0.81 8.63 7.48
CA ALA A 41 -1.16 9.02 8.83
C ALA A 41 -1.98 10.30 8.90
N SER A 42 -1.90 11.16 7.89
CA SER A 42 -2.67 12.41 7.81
C SER A 42 -4.16 12.17 7.53
N GLN A 43 -4.55 10.96 7.16
CA GLN A 43 -5.92 10.60 6.81
C GLN A 43 -6.51 9.65 7.87
N ARG A 44 -7.62 10.02 8.48
CA ARG A 44 -8.27 9.24 9.54
C ARG A 44 -8.64 7.81 9.15
N ASP A 45 -9.14 7.68 7.93
CA ASP A 45 -9.64 6.42 7.38
C ASP A 45 -8.65 5.77 6.42
N GLY A 46 -7.41 6.26 6.40
CA GLY A 46 -6.37 5.74 5.54
C GLY A 46 -5.94 4.35 5.93
N VAL A 47 -6.16 3.39 5.03
CA VAL A 47 -5.81 1.98 5.20
C VAL A 47 -4.46 1.69 4.56
N ALA A 48 -4.23 2.23 3.36
CA ALA A 48 -3.03 2.00 2.56
C ALA A 48 -2.79 3.15 1.60
N ILE A 49 -1.56 3.28 1.14
CA ILE A 49 -1.18 4.28 0.14
C ILE A 49 -0.11 3.72 -0.79
N ALA A 50 -0.18 4.07 -2.07
CA ALA A 50 0.84 3.73 -3.08
C ALA A 50 1.69 4.95 -3.41
N ALA A 51 2.96 4.73 -3.78
CA ALA A 51 3.88 5.81 -4.09
C ALA A 51 3.39 6.79 -5.18
N PRO A 52 2.73 6.33 -6.26
CA PRO A 52 2.19 7.26 -7.25
C PRO A 52 1.20 8.29 -6.66
N GLN A 53 0.53 7.97 -5.58
CA GLN A 53 -0.43 8.88 -4.93
C GLN A 53 0.23 10.10 -4.30
N ILE A 54 1.53 10.06 -4.06
CA ILE A 54 2.32 11.23 -3.61
C ILE A 54 3.26 11.75 -4.69
N GLY A 55 3.03 11.37 -5.95
CA GLY A 55 3.80 11.86 -7.08
C GLY A 55 5.07 11.08 -7.40
N VAL A 56 5.26 9.92 -6.79
CA VAL A 56 6.45 9.08 -6.98
C VAL A 56 6.06 7.86 -7.84
N PRO A 57 6.52 7.77 -9.10
CA PRO A 57 6.11 6.70 -10.01
C PRO A 57 6.92 5.40 -9.79
N LEU A 58 6.93 4.90 -8.57
CA LEU A 58 7.62 3.66 -8.19
C LEU A 58 6.64 2.62 -7.65
N ARG A 59 7.01 1.35 -7.81
CA ARG A 59 6.21 0.21 -7.36
C ARG A 59 6.40 -0.02 -5.86
N ILE A 60 5.72 0.79 -5.06
CA ILE A 60 5.76 0.73 -3.60
C ILE A 60 4.35 1.00 -3.08
N PHE A 61 3.91 0.21 -2.09
CA PHE A 61 2.75 0.60 -1.30
C PHE A 61 3.00 0.31 0.19
N VAL A 62 2.23 0.99 1.04
CA VAL A 62 2.30 0.87 2.49
C VAL A 62 0.91 0.61 3.02
N ILE A 63 0.77 -0.37 3.89
CA ILE A 63 -0.48 -0.64 4.61
C ILE A 63 -0.31 -0.16 6.05
N ALA A 64 -1.32 0.57 6.54
CA ALA A 64 -1.31 1.08 7.91
C ALA A 64 -1.23 -0.07 8.92
N GLY A 65 -0.40 0.11 9.94
CA GLY A 65 -0.13 -0.93 10.93
C GLY A 65 -1.37 -1.42 11.66
N PHE A 66 -2.37 -0.54 11.88
CA PHE A 66 -3.58 -0.92 12.61
C PHE A 66 -4.38 -2.03 11.91
N ILE A 67 -4.22 -2.19 10.59
CA ILE A 67 -4.89 -3.26 9.83
C ILE A 67 -4.40 -4.64 10.27
N PHE A 68 -3.14 -4.74 10.73
CA PHE A 68 -2.53 -5.98 11.19
C PHE A 68 -2.64 -6.19 12.70
N LYS A 69 -3.24 -5.23 13.42
CA LYS A 69 -3.37 -5.33 14.87
C LYS A 69 -4.33 -6.46 15.26
N LYS A 70 -3.87 -7.32 16.17
CA LYS A 70 -4.68 -8.38 16.79
C LYS A 70 -5.23 -7.89 18.12
N GLU A 71 -6.33 -8.48 18.59
CA GLU A 71 -6.93 -8.12 19.88
C GLU A 71 -5.97 -8.22 21.05
N THR A 72 -5.00 -9.16 20.98
CA THR A 72 -3.99 -9.37 21.99
C THR A 72 -2.83 -8.38 21.97
N ASP A 73 -2.75 -7.55 20.92
CA ASP A 73 -1.66 -6.57 20.79
C ASP A 73 -1.96 -5.33 21.62
N PRO A 74 -1.03 -4.89 22.52
CA PRO A 74 -1.24 -3.68 23.32
C PRO A 74 -1.20 -2.40 22.49
N VAL A 75 -0.42 -2.39 21.41
CA VAL A 75 -0.33 -1.28 20.44
C VAL A 75 -0.35 -1.83 19.03
N ALA A 76 -0.74 -0.99 18.06
CA ALA A 76 -0.70 -1.37 16.67
C ALA A 76 0.75 -1.64 16.22
N PRO A 77 0.99 -2.66 15.38
CA PRO A 77 2.30 -2.84 14.77
C PRO A 77 2.64 -1.65 13.85
N PRO A 78 3.91 -1.46 13.48
CA PRO A 78 4.30 -0.41 12.55
C PRO A 78 3.66 -0.61 11.18
N ASP A 79 3.55 0.47 10.41
CA ASP A 79 3.08 0.43 9.03
C ASP A 79 3.98 -0.53 8.23
N ARG A 80 3.35 -1.31 7.34
CA ARG A 80 4.06 -2.34 6.59
C ARG A 80 4.32 -1.89 5.16
N VAL A 81 5.58 -2.01 4.74
CA VAL A 81 6.07 -1.55 3.44
C VAL A 81 6.16 -2.73 2.47
N PHE A 82 5.70 -2.51 1.24
CA PHE A 82 5.74 -3.50 0.15
C PHE A 82 6.40 -2.85 -1.06
N ILE A 83 7.62 -3.31 -1.39
CA ILE A 83 8.41 -2.78 -2.52
C ILE A 83 8.47 -3.83 -3.62
N ASN A 84 8.28 -3.41 -4.86
CA ASN A 84 8.22 -4.28 -6.04
C ASN A 84 7.27 -5.47 -5.85
N PRO A 85 6.01 -5.21 -5.42
CA PRO A 85 5.07 -6.29 -5.13
C PRO A 85 4.63 -7.02 -6.39
N GLU A 86 4.41 -8.33 -6.24
CA GLU A 86 3.87 -9.19 -7.29
C GLU A 86 2.78 -10.06 -6.69
N ILE A 87 1.65 -10.18 -7.39
CA ILE A 87 0.58 -11.08 -6.99
C ILE A 87 1.02 -12.51 -7.30
N VAL A 88 1.13 -13.33 -6.26
CA VAL A 88 1.47 -14.76 -6.39
C VAL A 88 0.22 -15.58 -6.67
N SER A 89 -0.86 -15.31 -5.93
CA SER A 89 -2.14 -15.99 -6.10
C SER A 89 -3.29 -15.15 -5.59
N LEU A 90 -4.46 -15.35 -6.19
CA LEU A 90 -5.73 -14.81 -5.74
C LEU A 90 -6.70 -15.96 -5.58
N SER A 91 -7.57 -15.92 -4.56
CA SER A 91 -8.59 -16.92 -4.41
C SER A 91 -9.63 -16.81 -5.54
N LYS A 92 -10.22 -17.93 -5.93
CA LYS A 92 -11.33 -17.94 -6.88
C LYS A 92 -12.61 -17.38 -6.27
N GLN A 93 -12.76 -17.53 -4.96
CA GLN A 93 -13.88 -16.99 -4.22
C GLN A 93 -13.74 -15.48 -4.10
N LYS A 94 -14.81 -14.75 -4.42
CA LYS A 94 -14.85 -13.29 -4.39
C LYS A 94 -15.96 -12.81 -3.47
N LYS A 95 -15.79 -11.59 -2.97
CA LYS A 95 -16.77 -10.92 -2.12
C LYS A 95 -16.89 -9.47 -2.55
N TRP A 96 -18.11 -8.94 -2.50
CA TRP A 96 -18.33 -7.50 -2.70
C TRP A 96 -17.97 -6.75 -1.42
N LEU A 97 -17.13 -5.72 -1.55
CA LEU A 97 -16.68 -4.88 -0.46
C LEU A 97 -16.90 -3.41 -0.80
N GLU A 98 -17.29 -2.63 0.22
CA GLU A 98 -17.32 -1.19 0.11
C GLU A 98 -15.89 -0.66 0.29
N GLU A 99 -15.40 0.12 -0.67
CA GLU A 99 -14.05 0.64 -0.67
C GLU A 99 -14.04 2.10 -1.08
N GLY A 100 -13.11 2.86 -0.50
CA GLY A 100 -12.81 4.22 -0.88
C GLY A 100 -11.32 4.37 -1.15
N CYS A 101 -10.96 5.38 -1.90
CA CYS A 101 -9.57 5.68 -2.24
C CYS A 101 -9.21 7.12 -1.83
N LEU A 102 -8.04 7.31 -1.22
CA LEU A 102 -7.58 8.65 -0.80
C LEU A 102 -7.37 9.60 -1.98
N SER A 103 -7.17 9.06 -3.19
CA SER A 103 -7.05 9.86 -4.43
C SER A 103 -8.40 10.18 -5.06
N VAL A 104 -9.51 9.62 -4.56
CA VAL A 104 -10.88 9.90 -5.00
C VAL A 104 -11.72 10.13 -3.75
N ARG A 105 -11.51 11.27 -3.14
CA ARG A 105 -12.13 11.62 -1.86
C ARG A 105 -13.64 11.70 -1.94
N TYR A 106 -14.30 11.30 -0.85
CA TYR A 106 -15.75 11.31 -0.67
C TYR A 106 -16.54 10.38 -1.58
N LEU A 107 -15.83 9.56 -2.38
CA LEU A 107 -16.46 8.54 -3.22
C LEU A 107 -16.13 7.16 -2.66
N TYR A 108 -17.17 6.38 -2.44
CA TYR A 108 -17.10 4.99 -2.04
C TYR A 108 -17.92 4.15 -3.00
N GLY A 109 -17.45 2.97 -3.30
CA GLY A 109 -18.15 2.06 -4.21
C GLY A 109 -18.02 0.63 -3.73
N GLU A 110 -18.87 -0.24 -4.25
CA GLU A 110 -18.77 -1.67 -4.03
C GLU A 110 -17.92 -2.29 -5.13
N VAL A 111 -16.95 -3.10 -4.74
CA VAL A 111 -16.04 -3.80 -5.66
C VAL A 111 -16.00 -5.27 -5.33
N SER A 112 -15.98 -6.09 -6.39
CA SER A 112 -15.78 -7.53 -6.23
C SER A 112 -14.30 -7.83 -6.07
N ARG A 113 -13.92 -8.40 -4.92
CA ARG A 113 -12.53 -8.73 -4.60
C ARG A 113 -12.38 -10.20 -4.26
N SER A 114 -11.21 -10.76 -4.59
CA SER A 114 -10.85 -12.09 -4.11
C SER A 114 -10.83 -12.08 -2.58
N THR A 115 -11.35 -13.12 -1.95
CA THR A 115 -11.40 -13.20 -0.48
C THR A 115 -10.05 -13.42 0.15
N LYS A 116 -9.08 -13.95 -0.60
CA LYS A 116 -7.70 -14.17 -0.17
C LYS A 116 -6.75 -13.77 -1.28
N ALA A 117 -5.62 -13.19 -0.89
CA ALA A 117 -4.54 -12.83 -1.80
C ALA A 117 -3.20 -13.20 -1.19
N LYS A 118 -2.25 -13.56 -2.04
CA LYS A 118 -0.87 -13.83 -1.64
C LYS A 118 0.05 -13.04 -2.56
N ILE A 119 0.98 -12.29 -1.97
CA ILE A 119 1.92 -11.49 -2.72
C ILE A 119 3.35 -11.74 -2.26
N LYS A 120 4.28 -11.55 -3.18
CA LYS A 120 5.72 -11.48 -2.93
C LYS A 120 6.13 -10.02 -3.05
N ALA A 121 6.93 -9.55 -2.11
CA ALA A 121 7.46 -8.19 -2.13
C ALA A 121 8.81 -8.14 -1.41
N TYR A 122 9.38 -6.93 -1.32
CA TYR A 122 10.63 -6.68 -0.60
C TYR A 122 10.37 -5.63 0.48
N ASP A 123 11.04 -5.78 1.61
CA ASP A 123 11.02 -4.77 2.67
C ASP A 123 11.99 -3.62 2.34
N GLU A 124 12.06 -2.62 3.20
CA GLU A 124 12.93 -1.45 3.00
C GLU A 124 14.42 -1.77 2.98
N ASN A 125 14.82 -2.93 3.47
CA ASN A 125 16.19 -3.42 3.46
C ASN A 125 16.50 -4.31 2.26
N GLY A 126 15.53 -4.52 1.37
CA GLY A 126 15.70 -5.37 0.20
C GLY A 126 15.49 -6.86 0.46
N LYS A 127 14.97 -7.22 1.62
CA LYS A 127 14.70 -8.62 1.96
C LYS A 127 13.36 -9.06 1.37
N ALA A 128 13.37 -10.14 0.60
CA ALA A 128 12.15 -10.70 0.01
C ALA A 128 11.28 -11.37 1.07
N PHE A 129 9.97 -11.22 0.94
CA PHE A 129 9.00 -11.92 1.76
C PHE A 129 7.75 -12.26 0.94
N VAL A 130 7.00 -13.25 1.43
CA VAL A 130 5.70 -13.63 0.86
C VAL A 130 4.69 -13.52 1.99
N VAL A 131 3.59 -12.85 1.73
CA VAL A 131 2.52 -12.68 2.71
C VAL A 131 1.17 -12.98 2.09
N GLY A 132 0.32 -13.67 2.85
CA GLY A 132 -1.07 -13.89 2.51
C GLY A 132 -1.97 -13.01 3.36
N GLY A 133 -3.08 -12.59 2.80
CA GLY A 133 -4.11 -11.83 3.49
C GLY A 133 -5.50 -12.28 3.08
N SER A 134 -6.48 -12.00 3.93
CA SER A 134 -7.88 -12.28 3.67
C SER A 134 -8.73 -11.07 4.07
N GLY A 135 -9.97 -11.02 3.61
CA GLY A 135 -10.86 -9.90 3.89
C GLY A 135 -10.31 -8.58 3.35
N LEU A 136 -10.30 -7.54 4.17
CA LEU A 136 -9.85 -6.21 3.76
C LEU A 136 -8.37 -6.19 3.32
N ILE A 137 -7.51 -7.02 3.93
CA ILE A 137 -6.10 -7.11 3.56
C ILE A 137 -5.93 -7.67 2.15
N ALA A 138 -6.76 -8.62 1.75
CA ALA A 138 -6.74 -9.17 0.40
C ALA A 138 -7.19 -8.15 -0.64
#